data_86019a2568f1128c874324a7de28f105
#
_entry.id   86019a2568f1128c874324a7de28f105
#
_cell.length_a   1.000
_cell.length_b   1.000
_cell.length_c   1.000
_cell.angle_alpha   90.00
_cell.angle_beta   90.00
_cell.angle_gamma   90.00
#
_symmetry.space_group_name_H-M   'P 1'
#
loop_
_entity.id
_entity.type
_entity.pdbx_description
1 polymer ?
#
loop_
_entity_poly.entity_id
_entity_poly.type
_entity_poly.pdbx_seq_one_letter_code
_entity_poly.pdbx_strand_id
1 'polypeptide(L)'
;VPQQNKNITIRLFTDDGTVVPCEEKYTTGMQLQKELDVESDALDDNYTPYQIEFPLDAGCHKKISIVCTIEDAYEKDAFATAATEMARFDALEKKAGYHDELAETLTIAADHFLAYRQSTGLMTVLAGLPWFTDWGRDTMIALTGLTLATGRYQDARDILTTFARYVHHGMVPNMFPDEGTAPLYNTADASMWYFYAVGKYLEYTGTPEDYAFVQETIYPKLKEIIAAYEHGTDFSIYMEEDGLIHAGSGLDQVTWMDVRVGDWVATPRHGKPVEINALWYNALCVTAELAEPVSYTHLTLPTT
;
A
#
# COMPACT_ATOMS: atom_id res chain seq x y z
N VAL A 1 -8.75 26.92 -1.30
CA VAL A 1 -9.52 25.70 -1.60
C VAL A 1 -9.12 25.24 -3.01
N PRO A 2 -8.63 24.02 -3.20
CA PRO A 2 -8.25 23.50 -4.52
C PRO A 2 -9.44 23.55 -5.49
N GLN A 3 -9.17 23.81 -6.77
CA GLN A 3 -10.25 23.86 -7.78
C GLN A 3 -10.95 22.50 -7.97
N GLN A 4 -10.18 21.40 -7.85
CA GLN A 4 -10.65 20.04 -8.03
C GLN A 4 -11.46 19.52 -6.83
N ASN A 5 -11.18 20.02 -5.62
CA ASN A 5 -11.92 19.62 -4.42
C ASN A 5 -12.22 20.82 -3.52
N LYS A 6 -13.43 21.37 -3.67
CA LYS A 6 -13.88 22.55 -2.92
C LYS A 6 -14.14 22.30 -1.43
N ASN A 7 -14.11 21.05 -1.00
CA ASN A 7 -14.29 20.67 0.41
C ASN A 7 -12.97 20.66 1.20
N ILE A 8 -11.84 20.80 0.51
CA ILE A 8 -10.53 20.85 1.15
C ILE A 8 -10.13 22.32 1.38
N THR A 9 -9.72 22.65 2.58
CA THR A 9 -9.12 23.93 2.94
C THR A 9 -7.67 23.73 3.31
N ILE A 10 -6.75 24.34 2.56
CA ILE A 10 -5.32 24.35 2.89
C ILE A 10 -5.09 25.51 3.86
N ARG A 11 -4.49 25.24 5.00
CA ARG A 11 -4.14 26.20 6.05
C ARG A 11 -2.64 26.34 6.13
N LEU A 12 -2.18 27.59 6.20
CA LEU A 12 -0.77 27.96 6.33
C LEU A 12 -0.59 28.77 7.60
N PHE A 13 0.40 28.42 8.41
CA PHE A 13 0.79 29.13 9.63
C PHE A 13 2.28 29.36 9.65
N THR A 14 2.67 30.47 10.27
CA THR A 14 4.06 30.75 10.62
C THR A 14 4.09 31.27 12.08
N ASP A 15 5.13 30.89 12.80
CA ASP A 15 5.39 31.37 14.16
C ASP A 15 6.01 32.77 14.18
N ASP A 16 6.54 33.22 13.04
CA ASP A 16 7.19 34.50 12.88
C ASP A 16 6.99 35.04 11.44
N GLY A 17 7.17 36.34 11.29
CA GLY A 17 6.98 37.03 10.03
C GLY A 17 5.54 37.50 9.80
N THR A 18 5.35 38.18 8.69
CA THR A 18 4.06 38.71 8.26
C THR A 18 3.60 37.97 7.00
N VAL A 19 2.39 37.42 7.03
CA VAL A 19 1.76 36.85 5.85
C VAL A 19 1.22 37.98 5.00
N VAL A 20 1.73 38.13 3.80
CA VAL A 20 1.36 39.16 2.83
C VAL A 20 0.61 38.50 1.67
N PRO A 21 -0.65 38.87 1.40
CA PRO A 21 -1.35 38.39 0.22
C PRO A 21 -0.60 38.82 -1.06
N CYS A 22 -0.35 37.85 -1.95
CA CYS A 22 0.09 38.18 -3.30
C CYS A 22 -1.12 38.60 -4.13
N GLU A 23 -0.92 39.51 -5.09
CA GLU A 23 -1.85 39.60 -6.21
C GLU A 23 -1.88 38.23 -6.87
N GLU A 24 -3.09 37.74 -7.18
CA GLU A 24 -3.28 36.42 -7.78
C GLU A 24 -2.32 36.20 -8.96
N LYS A 25 -1.28 35.45 -8.72
CA LYS A 25 -0.29 35.10 -9.74
C LYS A 25 -0.36 33.61 -10.00
N TYR A 26 -0.82 33.29 -11.18
CA TYR A 26 -0.57 31.99 -11.80
C TYR A 26 0.75 32.09 -12.58
N THR A 27 1.66 31.16 -12.30
CA THR A 27 2.77 30.87 -13.19
C THR A 27 2.36 29.69 -14.03
N THR A 28 2.05 29.92 -15.29
CA THR A 28 1.55 28.88 -16.19
C THR A 28 2.66 28.25 -17.01
N GLY A 29 2.51 26.97 -17.34
CA GLY A 29 3.42 26.24 -18.19
C GLY A 29 4.80 26.03 -17.59
N MET A 30 4.89 25.86 -16.27
CA MET A 30 6.14 25.44 -15.63
C MET A 30 6.51 24.03 -16.05
N GLN A 31 7.71 23.84 -16.59
CA GLN A 31 8.22 22.54 -16.96
C GLN A 31 8.84 21.83 -15.74
N LEU A 32 8.31 20.69 -15.40
CA LEU A 32 8.82 19.84 -14.34
C LEU A 32 9.72 18.76 -14.94
N GLN A 33 11.03 18.92 -14.75
CA GLN A 33 12.02 18.03 -15.39
C GLN A 33 11.85 16.56 -15.00
N LYS A 34 11.47 16.28 -13.75
CA LYS A 34 11.27 14.89 -13.29
C LYS A 34 10.08 14.20 -13.96
N GLU A 35 9.02 14.95 -14.24
CA GLU A 35 7.88 14.43 -15.00
C GLU A 35 8.24 14.15 -16.45
N LEU A 36 9.05 15.04 -17.04
CA LEU A 36 9.57 14.84 -18.39
C LEU A 36 10.44 13.58 -18.49
N ASP A 37 11.26 13.31 -17.47
CA ASP A 37 12.16 12.15 -17.43
C ASP A 37 11.38 10.81 -17.40
N VAL A 38 10.12 10.81 -16.95
CA VAL A 38 9.24 9.64 -16.89
C VAL A 38 8.12 9.66 -17.95
N GLU A 39 8.26 10.53 -18.96
CA GLU A 39 7.32 10.66 -20.09
C GLU A 39 5.87 10.98 -19.67
N SER A 40 5.71 11.67 -18.54
CA SER A 40 4.40 12.16 -18.07
C SER A 40 4.14 13.59 -18.55
N ASP A 41 2.93 14.12 -18.26
CA ASP A 41 2.62 15.52 -18.55
C ASP A 41 3.49 16.43 -17.66
N ALA A 42 4.50 17.02 -18.26
CA ALA A 42 5.54 17.77 -17.58
C ALA A 42 5.23 19.27 -17.41
N LEU A 43 4.07 19.71 -17.86
CA LEU A 43 3.66 21.12 -17.73
C LEU A 43 2.65 21.26 -16.59
N ASP A 44 2.92 22.21 -15.70
CA ASP A 44 2.04 22.50 -14.57
C ASP A 44 1.86 24.01 -14.39
N ASP A 45 0.77 24.38 -13.73
CA ASP A 45 0.44 25.76 -13.36
C ASP A 45 0.54 25.92 -11.84
N ASN A 46 1.30 26.92 -11.42
CA ASN A 46 1.50 27.19 -10.01
C ASN A 46 0.73 28.43 -9.57
N TYR A 47 0.05 28.33 -8.43
CA TYR A 47 -0.66 29.44 -7.80
C TYR A 47 0.01 29.84 -6.49
N THR A 48 0.42 31.13 -6.40
CA THR A 48 1.11 31.71 -5.23
C THR A 48 0.19 32.72 -4.53
N PRO A 49 -0.68 32.28 -3.59
CA PRO A 49 -1.66 33.17 -2.93
C PRO A 49 -1.03 34.10 -1.90
N TYR A 50 0.05 33.66 -1.24
CA TYR A 50 0.68 34.38 -0.14
C TYR A 50 2.19 34.26 -0.18
N GLN A 51 2.87 35.26 0.38
CA GLN A 51 4.28 35.22 0.75
C GLN A 51 4.43 35.50 2.25
N ILE A 52 5.53 35.06 2.84
CA ILE A 52 5.87 35.29 4.23
C ILE A 52 7.12 36.17 4.24
N GLU A 53 7.02 37.33 4.88
CA GLU A 53 8.11 38.29 5.02
C GLU A 53 8.56 38.32 6.48
N PHE A 54 9.85 38.19 6.71
CA PHE A 54 10.46 38.29 8.03
C PHE A 54 11.80 39.02 7.98
N PRO A 55 12.10 39.86 9.00
CA PRO A 55 13.37 40.57 9.06
C PRO A 55 14.49 39.59 9.44
N LEU A 56 15.62 39.73 8.77
CA LEU A 56 16.86 39.00 9.08
C LEU A 56 18.04 39.97 9.05
N ASP A 57 18.67 40.20 10.20
CA ASP A 57 19.82 41.06 10.31
C ASP A 57 21.06 40.42 9.68
N ALA A 58 21.96 41.24 9.16
CA ALA A 58 23.18 40.78 8.53
C ALA A 58 24.03 39.94 9.50
N GLY A 59 24.41 38.73 9.07
CA GLY A 59 25.22 37.81 9.89
C GLY A 59 24.41 37.02 10.94
N CYS A 60 23.12 37.22 11.06
CA CYS A 60 22.24 36.47 11.94
C CYS A 60 21.65 35.24 11.27
N HIS A 61 21.33 34.22 12.08
CA HIS A 61 20.58 33.05 11.69
C HIS A 61 19.24 33.05 12.41
N LYS A 62 18.19 32.67 11.72
CA LYS A 62 16.84 32.58 12.26
C LYS A 62 16.22 31.25 11.86
N LYS A 63 15.53 30.59 12.79
CA LYS A 63 14.68 29.44 12.51
C LYS A 63 13.23 29.90 12.60
N ILE A 64 12.45 29.57 11.61
CA ILE A 64 11.00 29.81 11.57
C ILE A 64 10.28 28.50 11.37
N SER A 65 9.08 28.41 11.94
CA SER A 65 8.17 27.29 11.77
C SER A 65 7.11 27.68 10.73
N ILE A 66 6.96 26.84 9.69
CA ILE A 66 5.88 26.98 8.72
C ILE A 66 5.12 25.65 8.70
N VAL A 67 3.83 25.71 9.00
CA VAL A 67 2.93 24.58 8.95
C VAL A 67 1.94 24.75 7.82
N CYS A 68 1.86 23.74 6.93
CA CYS A 68 0.88 23.64 5.88
C CYS A 68 0.05 22.37 6.14
N THR A 69 -1.26 22.50 6.30
CA THR A 69 -2.14 21.37 6.63
C THR A 69 -3.52 21.51 6.02
N ILE A 70 -4.18 20.37 5.83
CA ILE A 70 -5.60 20.26 5.46
C ILE A 70 -6.45 19.83 6.66
N GLU A 71 -5.83 19.47 7.77
CA GLU A 71 -6.51 19.02 8.98
C GLU A 71 -7.21 20.18 9.72
N ASP A 72 -8.32 19.87 10.38
CA ASP A 72 -9.03 20.84 11.23
C ASP A 72 -8.40 21.00 12.62
N ALA A 73 -7.84 19.91 13.16
CA ALA A 73 -7.08 19.89 14.40
C ALA A 73 -5.61 19.61 14.10
N TYR A 74 -4.73 20.54 14.40
CA TYR A 74 -3.32 20.47 14.04
C TYR A 74 -2.46 21.25 15.04
N GLU A 75 -1.19 20.82 15.16
CA GLU A 75 -0.16 21.55 15.87
C GLU A 75 0.35 22.71 14.98
N LYS A 76 0.49 23.90 15.58
CA LYS A 76 0.97 25.10 14.87
C LYS A 76 2.48 25.27 14.94
N ASP A 77 3.13 24.56 15.85
CA ASP A 77 4.59 24.54 16.01
C ASP A 77 5.19 23.38 15.22
N ALA A 78 5.84 23.69 14.10
CA ALA A 78 6.52 22.69 13.29
C ALA A 78 7.67 21.99 14.03
N PHE A 79 8.31 22.64 15.00
CA PHE A 79 9.37 22.01 15.80
C PHE A 79 8.78 20.97 16.77
N ALA A 80 7.62 21.27 17.39
CA ALA A 80 6.91 20.30 18.21
C ALA A 80 6.44 19.10 17.37
N THR A 81 5.90 19.35 16.15
CA THR A 81 5.52 18.29 15.21
C THR A 81 6.73 17.43 14.82
N ALA A 82 7.87 18.04 14.48
CA ALA A 82 9.08 17.30 14.13
C ALA A 82 9.59 16.46 15.31
N ALA A 83 9.57 17.00 16.54
CA ALA A 83 9.99 16.25 17.73
C ALA A 83 9.07 15.04 18.00
N THR A 84 7.76 15.20 17.80
CA THR A 84 6.80 14.10 17.93
C THR A 84 7.06 13.02 16.89
N GLU A 85 7.35 13.40 15.65
CA GLU A 85 7.64 12.46 14.58
C GLU A 85 8.96 11.72 14.79
N MET A 86 10.00 12.40 15.26
CA MET A 86 11.26 11.76 15.64
C MET A 86 11.04 10.72 16.75
N ALA A 87 10.26 11.07 17.79
CA ALA A 87 9.95 10.12 18.86
C ALA A 87 9.13 8.91 18.36
N ARG A 88 8.30 9.11 17.34
CA ARG A 88 7.58 8.03 16.66
C ARG A 88 8.54 7.10 15.91
N PHE A 89 9.52 7.63 15.20
CA PHE A 89 10.55 6.85 14.53
C PHE A 89 11.39 6.04 15.52
N ASP A 90 11.85 6.65 16.62
CA ASP A 90 12.57 5.95 17.71
C ASP A 90 11.73 4.76 18.25
N ALA A 91 10.41 4.94 18.36
CA ALA A 91 9.53 3.89 18.82
C ALA A 91 9.36 2.75 17.79
N LEU A 92 9.38 3.05 16.49
CA LEU A 92 9.36 2.06 15.42
C LEU A 92 10.65 1.24 15.39
N GLU A 93 11.80 1.88 15.45
CA GLU A 93 13.10 1.19 15.53
C GLU A 93 13.19 0.27 16.75
N LYS A 94 12.80 0.78 17.92
CA LYS A 94 12.74 -0.02 19.15
C LYS A 94 11.79 -1.21 19.03
N LYS A 95 10.65 -1.04 18.36
CA LYS A 95 9.66 -2.10 18.14
C LYS A 95 10.19 -3.18 17.20
N ALA A 96 10.89 -2.78 16.14
CA ALA A 96 11.53 -3.69 15.19
C ALA A 96 12.67 -4.49 15.82
N GLY A 97 13.38 -3.90 16.79
CA GLY A 97 14.41 -4.56 17.62
C GLY A 97 15.70 -4.88 16.89
N TYR A 98 15.97 -4.23 15.78
CA TYR A 98 17.26 -4.32 15.08
C TYR A 98 18.31 -3.44 15.77
N HIS A 99 19.59 -3.80 15.57
CA HIS A 99 20.75 -3.07 16.08
C HIS A 99 21.82 -2.86 14.99
N ASP A 100 21.39 -2.87 13.76
CA ASP A 100 22.19 -2.61 12.56
C ASP A 100 21.66 -1.36 11.88
N GLU A 101 22.55 -0.40 11.58
CA GLU A 101 22.21 0.92 11.02
C GLU A 101 21.38 0.80 9.72
N LEU A 102 21.69 -0.19 8.87
CA LEU A 102 20.93 -0.40 7.64
C LEU A 102 19.51 -0.89 7.95
N ALA A 103 19.37 -1.85 8.87
CA ALA A 103 18.06 -2.39 9.23
C ALA A 103 17.17 -1.36 9.96
N GLU A 104 17.77 -0.50 10.80
CA GLU A 104 17.09 0.65 11.43
C GLU A 104 16.61 1.63 10.36
N THR A 105 17.48 2.02 9.43
CA THR A 105 17.13 2.89 8.30
C THR A 105 16.01 2.30 7.45
N LEU A 106 16.08 1.01 7.13
CA LEU A 106 15.03 0.33 6.35
C LEU A 106 13.71 0.22 7.11
N THR A 107 13.73 0.13 8.44
CA THR A 107 12.53 0.15 9.29
C THR A 107 11.78 1.47 9.15
N ILE A 108 12.50 2.60 9.18
CA ILE A 108 11.90 3.92 8.95
C ILE A 108 11.45 4.08 7.50
N ALA A 109 12.24 3.62 6.53
CA ALA A 109 11.86 3.67 5.12
C ALA A 109 10.58 2.85 4.83
N ALA A 110 10.40 1.72 5.50
CA ALA A 110 9.18 0.90 5.38
C ALA A 110 7.93 1.66 5.83
N ASP A 111 8.04 2.51 6.85
CA ASP A 111 6.93 3.32 7.35
C ASP A 111 6.39 4.30 6.30
N HIS A 112 7.23 4.81 5.42
CA HIS A 112 6.82 5.75 4.38
C HIS A 112 5.87 5.14 3.32
N PHE A 113 5.81 3.81 3.22
CA PHE A 113 4.87 3.10 2.33
C PHE A 113 3.55 2.75 3.00
N LEU A 114 3.42 2.97 4.31
CA LEU A 114 2.22 2.64 5.06
C LEU A 114 1.38 3.90 5.26
N ALA A 115 0.10 3.81 4.92
CA ALA A 115 -0.84 4.91 5.03
C ALA A 115 -2.16 4.45 5.64
N TYR A 116 -2.86 5.37 6.30
CA TYR A 116 -4.22 5.14 6.76
C TYR A 116 -5.19 5.48 5.62
N ARG A 117 -5.97 4.49 5.18
CA ARG A 117 -7.01 4.69 4.17
C ARG A 117 -8.32 5.07 4.84
N GLN A 118 -8.72 6.31 4.68
CA GLN A 118 -9.93 6.85 5.30
C GLN A 118 -11.20 6.07 4.89
N SER A 119 -11.31 5.62 3.64
CA SER A 119 -12.49 4.90 3.13
C SER A 119 -12.68 3.52 3.76
N THR A 120 -11.62 2.87 4.24
CA THR A 120 -11.68 1.55 4.90
C THR A 120 -11.54 1.65 6.41
N GLY A 121 -11.01 2.76 6.93
CA GLY A 121 -10.67 2.95 8.32
C GLY A 121 -9.50 2.10 8.82
N LEU A 122 -8.67 1.59 7.92
CA LEU A 122 -7.59 0.66 8.20
C LEU A 122 -6.29 1.08 7.48
N MET A 123 -5.17 0.49 7.89
CA MET A 123 -3.87 0.69 7.24
C MET A 123 -3.85 0.05 5.86
N THR A 124 -3.08 0.65 4.95
CA THR A 124 -2.80 0.15 3.61
C THR A 124 -1.34 0.38 3.22
N VAL A 125 -0.93 -0.20 2.09
CA VAL A 125 0.40 -0.01 1.49
C VAL A 125 0.25 0.79 0.20
N LEU A 126 1.01 1.86 0.07
CA LEU A 126 1.15 2.59 -1.19
C LEU A 126 2.25 1.95 -2.04
N ALA A 127 1.96 1.60 -3.27
CA ALA A 127 2.91 0.90 -4.15
C ALA A 127 4.11 1.76 -4.54
N GLY A 128 3.93 3.08 -4.60
CA GLY A 128 5.04 4.02 -4.85
C GLY A 128 4.61 5.48 -4.88
N LEU A 129 5.11 6.26 -3.94
CA LEU A 129 4.86 7.69 -3.87
C LEU A 129 5.64 8.46 -4.96
N PRO A 130 5.06 9.49 -5.57
CA PRO A 130 3.67 9.97 -5.41
C PRO A 130 2.67 9.39 -6.45
N TRP A 131 3.10 8.49 -7.35
CA TRP A 131 2.34 8.13 -8.56
C TRP A 131 1.39 6.94 -8.39
N PHE A 132 1.63 6.08 -7.40
CA PHE A 132 0.87 4.85 -7.25
C PHE A 132 0.11 4.82 -5.92
N THR A 133 -1.13 4.38 -6.01
CA THR A 133 -2.02 4.12 -4.87
C THR A 133 -1.74 2.73 -4.26
N ASP A 134 -2.69 2.14 -3.60
CA ASP A 134 -2.59 0.79 -3.08
C ASP A 134 -2.95 -0.25 -4.16
N TRP A 135 -1.96 -1.09 -4.45
CA TRP A 135 -2.03 -2.16 -5.43
C TRP A 135 -1.94 -3.51 -4.73
N GLY A 136 -2.82 -4.45 -5.13
CA GLY A 136 -2.93 -5.75 -4.45
C GLY A 136 -1.68 -6.60 -4.57
N ARG A 137 -1.14 -6.76 -5.77
CA ARG A 137 0.13 -7.49 -6.00
C ARG A 137 1.25 -6.92 -5.15
N ASP A 138 1.48 -5.62 -5.27
CA ASP A 138 2.57 -4.91 -4.61
C ASP A 138 2.43 -5.00 -3.09
N THR A 139 1.23 -4.77 -2.58
CA THR A 139 0.92 -4.89 -1.15
C THR A 139 1.22 -6.28 -0.62
N MET A 140 0.74 -7.34 -1.28
CA MET A 140 0.89 -8.71 -0.79
C MET A 140 2.35 -9.20 -0.84
N ILE A 141 3.10 -8.79 -1.85
CA ILE A 141 4.53 -9.10 -1.96
C ILE A 141 5.33 -8.35 -0.89
N ALA A 142 5.05 -7.05 -0.71
CA ALA A 142 5.80 -6.18 0.18
C ALA A 142 5.41 -6.31 1.66
N LEU A 143 4.21 -6.82 1.97
CA LEU A 143 3.64 -6.89 3.32
C LEU A 143 4.62 -7.47 4.35
N THR A 144 5.30 -8.57 4.01
CA THR A 144 6.26 -9.22 4.92
C THR A 144 7.36 -8.26 5.34
N GLY A 145 7.98 -7.57 4.40
CA GLY A 145 9.07 -6.63 4.68
C GLY A 145 8.61 -5.35 5.37
N LEU A 146 7.50 -4.77 4.90
CA LEU A 146 7.02 -3.49 5.39
C LEU A 146 6.38 -3.57 6.79
N THR A 147 5.77 -4.71 7.13
CA THR A 147 5.01 -4.84 8.38
C THR A 147 5.54 -5.94 9.30
N LEU A 148 5.65 -7.18 8.84
CA LEU A 148 5.97 -8.31 9.70
C LEU A 148 7.42 -8.25 10.20
N ALA A 149 8.37 -8.00 9.31
CA ALA A 149 9.78 -7.85 9.66
C ALA A 149 10.05 -6.64 10.59
N THR A 150 9.20 -5.62 10.52
CA THR A 150 9.31 -4.41 11.37
C THR A 150 8.45 -4.51 12.65
N GLY A 151 7.86 -5.67 12.95
CA GLY A 151 7.04 -5.90 14.13
C GLY A 151 5.66 -5.22 14.10
N ARG A 152 5.20 -4.76 12.93
CA ARG A 152 3.92 -4.05 12.74
C ARG A 152 2.78 -5.04 12.43
N TYR A 153 2.58 -6.02 13.29
CA TYR A 153 1.63 -7.13 13.07
C TYR A 153 0.17 -6.67 12.97
N GLN A 154 -0.20 -5.61 13.71
CA GLN A 154 -1.55 -5.06 13.61
C GLN A 154 -1.81 -4.41 12.25
N ASP A 155 -0.82 -3.71 11.69
CA ASP A 155 -0.95 -3.12 10.36
C ASP A 155 -1.08 -4.21 9.29
N ALA A 156 -0.32 -5.31 9.40
CA ALA A 156 -0.50 -6.47 8.54
C ALA A 156 -1.91 -7.06 8.63
N ARG A 157 -2.44 -7.20 9.85
CA ARG A 157 -3.81 -7.68 10.12
C ARG A 157 -4.87 -6.77 9.49
N ASP A 158 -4.70 -5.47 9.60
CA ASP A 158 -5.59 -4.46 9.01
C ASP A 158 -5.61 -4.54 7.49
N ILE A 159 -4.42 -4.65 6.88
CA ILE A 159 -4.25 -4.79 5.43
C ILE A 159 -4.93 -6.08 4.94
N LEU A 160 -4.61 -7.23 5.54
CA LEU A 160 -5.21 -8.51 5.19
C LEU A 160 -6.74 -8.48 5.33
N THR A 161 -7.25 -7.83 6.38
CA THR A 161 -8.70 -7.65 6.61
C THR A 161 -9.34 -6.81 5.52
N THR A 162 -8.69 -5.73 5.09
CA THR A 162 -9.18 -4.88 4.01
C THR A 162 -9.34 -5.70 2.74
N PHE A 163 -8.29 -6.39 2.32
CA PHE A 163 -8.34 -7.19 1.09
C PHE A 163 -9.35 -8.33 1.16
N ALA A 164 -9.52 -8.98 2.32
CA ALA A 164 -10.57 -10.00 2.53
C ALA A 164 -11.98 -9.44 2.29
N ARG A 165 -12.26 -8.23 2.78
CA ARG A 165 -13.58 -7.57 2.60
C ARG A 165 -13.90 -7.27 1.15
N TYR A 166 -12.88 -7.04 0.33
CA TYR A 166 -13.02 -6.68 -1.08
C TYR A 166 -12.82 -7.87 -2.03
N VAL A 167 -12.70 -9.10 -1.54
CA VAL A 167 -12.73 -10.28 -2.42
C VAL A 167 -14.07 -10.30 -3.16
N HIS A 168 -14.00 -10.30 -4.48
CA HIS A 168 -15.16 -10.29 -5.37
C HIS A 168 -14.97 -11.29 -6.51
N HIS A 169 -15.96 -12.15 -6.74
CA HIS A 169 -15.88 -13.28 -7.67
C HIS A 169 -14.60 -14.14 -7.48
N GLY A 170 -14.14 -14.29 -6.23
CA GLY A 170 -12.90 -15.00 -5.92
C GLY A 170 -11.62 -14.28 -6.34
N MET A 171 -11.68 -13.01 -6.63
CA MET A 171 -10.51 -12.19 -6.97
C MET A 171 -10.23 -11.15 -5.89
N VAL A 172 -8.96 -10.96 -5.60
CA VAL A 172 -8.44 -9.86 -4.77
C VAL A 172 -8.28 -8.62 -5.65
N PRO A 173 -8.59 -7.42 -5.17
CA PRO A 173 -8.40 -6.19 -5.92
C PRO A 173 -6.95 -6.04 -6.41
N ASN A 174 -6.79 -5.68 -7.68
CA ASN A 174 -5.49 -5.29 -8.22
C ASN A 174 -5.12 -3.85 -7.81
N MET A 175 -6.11 -2.95 -7.76
CA MET A 175 -5.90 -1.55 -7.42
C MET A 175 -7.14 -0.98 -6.73
N PHE A 176 -6.92 -0.13 -5.73
CA PHE A 176 -7.95 0.73 -5.14
C PHE A 176 -7.77 2.15 -5.69
N PRO A 177 -8.75 2.67 -6.46
CA PRO A 177 -8.69 4.05 -6.94
C PRO A 177 -8.82 5.06 -5.78
N ASP A 178 -8.24 6.26 -5.95
CA ASP A 178 -8.27 7.31 -4.93
C ASP A 178 -9.66 7.91 -4.71
N GLU A 179 -10.46 8.03 -5.77
CA GLU A 179 -11.76 8.72 -5.75
C GLU A 179 -12.94 7.75 -5.70
N GLY A 180 -13.10 6.97 -4.63
CA GLY A 180 -14.38 6.28 -4.33
C GLY A 180 -15.02 5.44 -5.44
N THR A 181 -14.29 5.16 -6.52
CA THR A 181 -14.69 4.26 -7.59
C THR A 181 -14.50 2.81 -7.17
N ALA A 182 -15.15 1.88 -7.85
CA ALA A 182 -15.01 0.46 -7.54
C ALA A 182 -13.56 -0.01 -7.75
N PRO A 183 -13.03 -0.91 -6.90
CA PRO A 183 -11.73 -1.52 -7.09
C PRO A 183 -11.61 -2.23 -8.44
N LEU A 184 -10.39 -2.31 -8.99
CA LEU A 184 -10.09 -3.04 -10.21
C LEU A 184 -9.60 -4.45 -9.89
N TYR A 185 -10.05 -5.44 -10.68
CA TYR A 185 -9.79 -6.88 -10.42
C TYR A 185 -9.05 -7.59 -11.57
N ASN A 186 -8.42 -6.86 -12.46
CA ASN A 186 -7.81 -7.36 -13.67
C ASN A 186 -6.46 -8.09 -13.46
N THR A 187 -6.35 -8.98 -12.48
CA THR A 187 -5.11 -9.71 -12.20
C THR A 187 -5.39 -11.09 -11.61
N ALA A 188 -4.65 -12.11 -12.06
CA ALA A 188 -4.71 -13.45 -11.52
C ALA A 188 -3.75 -13.65 -10.34
N ASP A 189 -2.67 -12.91 -10.27
CA ASP A 189 -1.61 -13.14 -9.30
C ASP A 189 -1.86 -12.48 -7.94
N ALA A 190 -2.54 -11.33 -7.86
CA ALA A 190 -2.82 -10.67 -6.58
C ALA A 190 -3.58 -11.59 -5.61
N SER A 191 -4.55 -12.37 -6.12
CA SER A 191 -5.28 -13.37 -5.33
C SER A 191 -4.34 -14.46 -4.79
N MET A 192 -3.38 -14.91 -5.60
CA MET A 192 -2.43 -15.94 -5.19
C MET A 192 -1.38 -15.40 -4.22
N TRP A 193 -0.91 -14.18 -4.41
CA TRP A 193 -0.01 -13.50 -3.46
C TRP A 193 -0.69 -13.25 -2.10
N TYR A 194 -2.01 -13.14 -2.06
CA TYR A 194 -2.76 -13.01 -0.81
C TYR A 194 -2.58 -14.25 0.09
N PHE A 195 -2.59 -15.48 -0.47
CA PHE A 195 -2.28 -16.70 0.29
C PHE A 195 -0.87 -16.68 0.87
N TYR A 196 0.10 -16.24 0.06
CA TYR A 196 1.48 -16.10 0.51
C TYR A 196 1.56 -15.13 1.71
N ALA A 197 0.93 -13.97 1.61
CA ALA A 197 0.92 -12.97 2.68
C ALA A 197 0.26 -13.51 3.97
N VAL A 198 -0.83 -14.25 3.86
CA VAL A 198 -1.50 -14.90 4.99
C VAL A 198 -0.60 -15.97 5.64
N GLY A 199 0.06 -16.81 4.85
CA GLY A 199 1.02 -17.79 5.35
C GLY A 199 2.18 -17.11 6.09
N LYS A 200 2.73 -16.03 5.53
CA LYS A 200 3.78 -15.24 6.19
C LYS A 200 3.29 -14.56 7.46
N TYR A 201 2.07 -14.06 7.49
CA TYR A 201 1.49 -13.50 8.71
C TYR A 201 1.54 -14.52 9.86
N LEU A 202 1.05 -15.73 9.64
CA LEU A 202 1.06 -16.79 10.65
C LEU A 202 2.47 -17.29 11.01
N GLU A 203 3.39 -17.33 10.04
CA GLU A 203 4.80 -17.68 10.29
C GLU A 203 5.46 -16.71 11.28
N TYR A 204 5.15 -15.41 11.19
CA TYR A 204 5.73 -14.37 12.04
C TYR A 204 5.01 -14.19 13.38
N THR A 205 3.70 -14.41 13.42
CA THR A 205 2.89 -14.16 14.62
C THR A 205 2.61 -15.44 15.41
N GLY A 206 2.01 -16.43 14.78
CA GLY A 206 1.85 -17.80 15.25
C GLY A 206 1.12 -18.02 16.59
N THR A 207 0.44 -17.00 17.11
CA THR A 207 -0.30 -17.14 18.36
C THR A 207 -1.68 -17.77 18.13
N PRO A 208 -2.30 -18.38 19.16
CA PRO A 208 -3.66 -18.88 19.04
C PRO A 208 -4.67 -17.83 18.58
N GLU A 209 -4.48 -16.57 18.99
CA GLU A 209 -5.33 -15.46 18.58
C GLU A 209 -5.18 -15.13 17.09
N ASP A 210 -3.96 -15.19 16.57
CA ASP A 210 -3.69 -14.96 15.14
C ASP A 210 -4.28 -16.08 14.28
N TYR A 211 -4.16 -17.32 14.72
CA TYR A 211 -4.84 -18.45 14.08
C TYR A 211 -6.36 -18.30 14.10
N ALA A 212 -6.94 -17.90 15.23
CA ALA A 212 -8.38 -17.66 15.33
C ALA A 212 -8.83 -16.55 14.37
N PHE A 213 -8.09 -15.44 14.32
CA PHE A 213 -8.34 -14.36 13.37
C PHE A 213 -8.32 -14.86 11.92
N VAL A 214 -7.30 -15.59 11.53
CA VAL A 214 -7.20 -16.12 10.16
C VAL A 214 -8.33 -17.09 9.87
N GLN A 215 -8.66 -18.00 10.79
CA GLN A 215 -9.74 -18.97 10.61
C GLN A 215 -11.12 -18.32 10.50
N GLU A 216 -11.41 -17.30 11.30
CA GLU A 216 -12.72 -16.66 11.34
C GLU A 216 -12.90 -15.62 10.23
N THR A 217 -11.85 -14.84 9.92
CA THR A 217 -11.96 -13.69 9.03
C THR A 217 -11.44 -13.96 7.63
N ILE A 218 -10.30 -14.62 7.51
CA ILE A 218 -9.55 -14.76 6.26
C ILE A 218 -9.86 -16.08 5.53
N TYR A 219 -9.82 -17.20 6.24
CA TYR A 219 -9.96 -18.54 5.66
C TYR A 219 -11.26 -18.75 4.85
N PRO A 220 -12.43 -18.22 5.24
CA PRO A 220 -13.63 -18.28 4.39
C PRO A 220 -13.40 -17.64 3.01
N LYS A 221 -12.61 -16.55 2.95
CA LYS A 221 -12.27 -15.87 1.70
C LYS A 221 -11.23 -16.62 0.88
N LEU A 222 -10.25 -17.25 1.52
CA LEU A 222 -9.32 -18.13 0.82
C LEU A 222 -10.07 -19.28 0.13
N LYS A 223 -11.03 -19.89 0.79
CA LYS A 223 -11.88 -20.94 0.17
C LYS A 223 -12.73 -20.41 -0.99
N GLU A 224 -13.26 -19.19 -0.88
CA GLU A 224 -13.98 -18.53 -1.97
C GLU A 224 -13.08 -18.35 -3.20
N ILE A 225 -11.84 -17.92 -2.99
CA ILE A 225 -10.85 -17.75 -4.07
C ILE A 225 -10.51 -19.10 -4.71
N ILE A 226 -10.20 -20.13 -3.93
CA ILE A 226 -9.89 -21.47 -4.45
C ILE A 226 -11.06 -21.99 -5.31
N ALA A 227 -12.29 -21.94 -4.78
CA ALA A 227 -13.46 -22.41 -5.50
C ALA A 227 -13.70 -21.65 -6.83
N ALA A 228 -13.47 -20.33 -6.85
CA ALA A 228 -13.60 -19.52 -8.05
C ALA A 228 -12.53 -19.88 -9.11
N TYR A 229 -11.30 -20.11 -8.69
CA TYR A 229 -10.22 -20.52 -9.60
C TYR A 229 -10.44 -21.95 -10.13
N GLU A 230 -10.98 -22.87 -9.32
CA GLU A 230 -11.34 -24.22 -9.77
C GLU A 230 -12.47 -24.22 -10.80
N HIS A 231 -13.53 -23.43 -10.58
CA HIS A 231 -14.74 -23.47 -11.41
C HIS A 231 -14.75 -22.42 -12.54
N GLY A 232 -13.84 -21.48 -12.49
CA GLY A 232 -13.75 -20.35 -13.42
C GLY A 232 -14.29 -19.05 -12.83
N THR A 233 -13.55 -17.95 -13.09
CA THR A 233 -13.90 -16.58 -12.71
C THR A 233 -13.65 -15.62 -13.86
N ASP A 234 -13.66 -14.31 -13.60
CA ASP A 234 -13.47 -13.28 -14.61
C ASP A 234 -12.12 -13.43 -15.34
N PHE A 235 -11.96 -12.80 -16.51
CA PHE A 235 -10.74 -12.79 -17.32
C PHE A 235 -10.24 -14.17 -17.76
N SER A 236 -11.15 -15.11 -18.00
CA SER A 236 -10.79 -16.48 -18.41
C SER A 236 -9.76 -17.14 -17.45
N ILE A 237 -9.95 -16.95 -16.15
CA ILE A 237 -9.14 -17.58 -15.11
C ILE A 237 -9.90 -18.82 -14.61
N TYR A 238 -9.34 -20.01 -14.79
CA TYR A 238 -9.92 -21.27 -14.35
C TYR A 238 -8.88 -22.38 -14.29
N MET A 239 -9.15 -23.42 -13.53
CA MET A 239 -8.33 -24.62 -13.49
C MET A 239 -8.67 -25.57 -14.65
N GLU A 240 -7.67 -26.04 -15.38
CA GLU A 240 -7.84 -27.07 -16.40
C GLU A 240 -7.78 -28.48 -15.81
N GLU A 241 -8.08 -29.52 -16.63
CA GLU A 241 -8.12 -30.92 -16.20
C GLU A 241 -6.81 -31.44 -15.60
N ASP A 242 -5.66 -30.83 -15.93
CA ASP A 242 -4.36 -31.16 -15.38
C ASP A 242 -4.05 -30.49 -14.03
N GLY A 243 -5.03 -29.74 -13.49
CA GLY A 243 -4.90 -29.05 -12.20
C GLY A 243 -4.17 -27.71 -12.26
N LEU A 244 -3.76 -27.27 -13.45
CA LEU A 244 -3.08 -25.98 -13.62
C LEU A 244 -4.05 -24.86 -13.97
N ILE A 245 -3.73 -23.65 -13.54
CA ILE A 245 -4.53 -22.46 -13.81
C ILE A 245 -4.22 -21.92 -15.20
N HIS A 246 -5.28 -21.83 -16.01
CA HIS A 246 -5.35 -21.01 -17.20
C HIS A 246 -5.70 -19.57 -16.80
N ALA A 247 -5.08 -18.58 -17.42
CA ALA A 247 -5.38 -17.16 -17.16
C ALA A 247 -5.28 -16.34 -18.43
N GLY A 248 -6.29 -15.50 -18.65
CA GLY A 248 -6.34 -14.50 -19.72
C GLY A 248 -6.77 -15.02 -21.08
N SER A 249 -7.39 -14.12 -21.84
CA SER A 249 -7.76 -14.34 -23.25
C SER A 249 -7.83 -12.98 -23.98
N GLY A 250 -7.75 -13.00 -25.31
CA GLY A 250 -7.93 -11.81 -26.14
C GLY A 250 -6.95 -10.68 -25.78
N LEU A 251 -7.44 -9.60 -25.21
CA LEU A 251 -6.65 -8.44 -24.80
C LEU A 251 -6.42 -8.37 -23.27
N ASP A 252 -6.76 -9.42 -22.53
CA ASP A 252 -6.58 -9.46 -21.08
C ASP A 252 -5.10 -9.37 -20.69
N GLN A 253 -4.82 -8.65 -19.62
CA GLN A 253 -3.51 -8.48 -19.02
C GLN A 253 -3.63 -8.81 -17.53
N VAL A 254 -3.46 -10.08 -17.16
CA VAL A 254 -3.76 -10.62 -15.82
C VAL A 254 -2.53 -11.09 -15.06
N THR A 255 -1.33 -10.88 -15.61
CA THR A 255 -0.06 -11.19 -14.93
C THR A 255 0.69 -9.89 -14.60
N TRP A 256 1.87 -10.00 -13.98
CA TRP A 256 2.71 -8.84 -13.70
C TRP A 256 3.24 -8.13 -14.97
N MET A 257 3.25 -8.82 -16.11
CA MET A 257 3.57 -8.24 -17.42
C MET A 257 2.28 -7.72 -18.07
N ASP A 258 1.74 -6.60 -17.59
CA ASP A 258 0.38 -6.14 -17.87
C ASP A 258 0.30 -4.88 -18.74
N VAL A 259 1.39 -4.51 -19.42
CA VAL A 259 1.41 -3.34 -20.31
C VAL A 259 0.56 -3.57 -21.55
N ARG A 260 -0.43 -2.69 -21.73
CA ARG A 260 -1.31 -2.63 -22.89
C ARG A 260 -1.46 -1.19 -23.37
N VAL A 261 -1.38 -0.97 -24.66
CA VAL A 261 -1.61 0.34 -25.29
C VAL A 261 -2.69 0.17 -26.40
N GLY A 262 -3.89 0.62 -26.12
CA GLY A 262 -5.04 0.41 -27.02
C GLY A 262 -5.32 -1.08 -27.23
N ASP A 263 -5.22 -1.53 -28.48
CA ASP A 263 -5.41 -2.94 -28.87
C ASP A 263 -4.07 -3.71 -29.00
N TRP A 264 -2.97 -3.12 -28.58
CA TRP A 264 -1.67 -3.77 -28.56
C TRP A 264 -1.31 -4.21 -27.14
N VAL A 265 -1.04 -5.50 -27.00
CA VAL A 265 -0.57 -6.14 -25.78
C VAL A 265 0.94 -6.33 -25.88
N ALA A 266 1.71 -5.70 -25.01
CA ALA A 266 3.18 -5.74 -25.08
C ALA A 266 3.73 -7.14 -24.87
N THR A 267 3.18 -7.89 -23.93
CA THR A 267 3.63 -9.22 -23.56
C THR A 267 2.44 -10.15 -23.34
N PRO A 268 1.85 -10.73 -24.41
CA PRO A 268 0.76 -11.70 -24.28
C PRO A 268 1.24 -12.92 -23.47
N ARG A 269 0.53 -13.26 -22.38
CA ARG A 269 0.86 -14.36 -21.50
C ARG A 269 -0.35 -15.19 -21.12
N HIS A 270 -1.23 -15.41 -22.10
CA HIS A 270 -2.41 -16.23 -21.91
C HIS A 270 -2.05 -17.72 -21.77
N GLY A 271 -2.90 -18.48 -21.15
CA GLY A 271 -2.71 -19.90 -20.91
C GLY A 271 -2.22 -20.17 -19.50
N LYS A 272 -1.14 -20.92 -19.32
CA LYS A 272 -0.62 -21.37 -18.03
C LYS A 272 0.68 -20.66 -17.65
N PRO A 273 0.64 -19.40 -17.16
CA PRO A 273 1.85 -18.69 -16.74
C PRO A 273 2.52 -19.44 -15.58
N VAL A 274 3.84 -19.59 -15.66
CA VAL A 274 4.59 -20.44 -14.72
C VAL A 274 4.49 -19.93 -13.28
N GLU A 275 4.60 -18.61 -13.08
CA GLU A 275 4.52 -18.00 -11.75
C GLU A 275 3.12 -18.11 -11.13
N ILE A 276 2.06 -17.95 -11.94
CA ILE A 276 0.68 -18.13 -11.47
C ILE A 276 0.48 -19.55 -10.95
N ASN A 277 1.01 -20.55 -11.67
CA ASN A 277 0.89 -21.95 -11.28
C ASN A 277 1.76 -22.32 -10.08
N ALA A 278 2.93 -21.69 -9.92
CA ALA A 278 3.73 -21.85 -8.72
C ALA A 278 3.01 -21.26 -7.49
N LEU A 279 2.40 -20.07 -7.64
CA LEU A 279 1.61 -19.44 -6.59
C LEU A 279 0.31 -20.21 -6.30
N TRP A 280 -0.33 -20.81 -7.31
CA TRP A 280 -1.49 -21.68 -7.14
C TRP A 280 -1.15 -22.89 -6.26
N TYR A 281 -0.02 -23.55 -6.54
CA TYR A 281 0.46 -24.63 -5.69
C TYR A 281 0.66 -24.18 -4.23
N ASN A 282 1.29 -23.03 -4.03
CA ASN A 282 1.45 -22.44 -2.69
C ASN A 282 0.09 -22.15 -2.03
N ALA A 283 -0.89 -21.61 -2.78
CA ALA A 283 -2.23 -21.33 -2.27
C ALA A 283 -2.93 -22.60 -1.77
N LEU A 284 -2.81 -23.71 -2.52
CA LEU A 284 -3.35 -25.00 -2.11
C LEU A 284 -2.68 -25.52 -0.83
N CYS A 285 -1.34 -25.40 -0.72
CA CYS A 285 -0.60 -25.79 0.49
C CYS A 285 -1.06 -24.99 1.71
N VAL A 286 -1.10 -23.66 1.62
CA VAL A 286 -1.55 -22.78 2.72
C VAL A 286 -2.99 -23.11 3.12
N THR A 287 -3.87 -23.37 2.14
CA THR A 287 -5.27 -23.71 2.42
C THR A 287 -5.37 -25.07 3.13
N ALA A 288 -4.58 -26.05 2.72
CA ALA A 288 -4.55 -27.38 3.34
C ALA A 288 -4.04 -27.32 4.79
N GLU A 289 -2.97 -26.56 5.05
CA GLU A 289 -2.47 -26.33 6.41
C GLU A 289 -3.52 -25.69 7.32
N LEU A 290 -4.27 -24.71 6.79
CA LEU A 290 -5.35 -24.06 7.53
C LEU A 290 -6.60 -24.95 7.70
N ALA A 291 -6.77 -25.98 6.88
CA ALA A 291 -7.88 -26.91 7.00
C ALA A 291 -7.67 -27.95 8.11
N GLU A 292 -6.42 -28.21 8.50
CA GLU A 292 -6.11 -29.10 9.61
C GLU A 292 -6.52 -28.45 10.94
N PRO A 293 -7.17 -29.20 11.87
CA PRO A 293 -7.43 -28.67 13.20
C PRO A 293 -6.10 -28.28 13.84
N VAL A 294 -5.99 -27.02 14.31
CA VAL A 294 -4.77 -26.52 14.95
C VAL A 294 -4.48 -27.41 16.18
N SER A 295 -3.57 -28.36 16.02
CA SER A 295 -3.03 -29.12 17.13
C SER A 295 -1.95 -28.27 17.78
N TYR A 296 -2.25 -27.68 18.93
CA TYR A 296 -1.35 -26.82 19.72
C TYR A 296 -0.02 -27.47 20.12
N THR A 297 0.21 -28.72 19.75
CA THR A 297 1.39 -29.51 20.12
C THR A 297 2.68 -29.15 19.32
N HIS A 298 2.58 -28.36 18.25
CA HIS A 298 3.76 -27.97 17.46
C HIS A 298 4.31 -26.58 17.79
N LEU A 299 3.71 -25.83 18.72
CA LEU A 299 4.11 -24.47 19.08
C LEU A 299 5.09 -24.38 20.26
N THR A 300 5.62 -25.47 20.76
CA THR A 300 6.76 -25.42 21.68
C THR A 300 8.05 -25.46 20.89
N LEU A 301 8.56 -24.28 20.55
CA LEU A 301 9.96 -24.13 20.14
C LEU A 301 10.83 -24.73 21.27
N PRO A 302 11.81 -25.58 20.97
CA PRO A 302 12.77 -26.00 21.97
C PRO A 302 13.55 -24.78 22.42
N THR A 303 13.33 -24.35 23.66
CA THR A 303 14.19 -23.39 24.35
C THR A 303 15.51 -24.10 24.64
N THR A 304 16.53 -23.90 23.81
CA THR A 304 17.93 -24.12 24.17
C THR A 304 18.73 -22.91 23.77
#